data_96dabb561ca11d294eaf0f991b94e0f8
#
_entry.id   96dabb561ca11d294eaf0f991b94e0f8
#
_cell.length_a   1.000
_cell.length_b   1.000
_cell.length_c   1.000
_cell.angle_alpha   90.00
_cell.angle_beta   90.00
_cell.angle_gamma   90.00
#
_symmetry.space_group_name_H-M   'P 1'
#
loop_
_entity.id
_entity.type
_entity.pdbx_description
1 polymer ?
#
loop_
_entity_poly.entity_id
_entity_poly.type
_entity_poly.pdbx_seq_one_letter_code
_entity_poly.pdbx_strand_id
1 'polypeptide(L)'
;MLAPLVNLLIVVASALIHRWLWVRLVRDTTRPGGTARRVGTTATVVSAALAAAPRILVPALGPDTGRPLAWTGYVWLGVLLYLMLALLAMEIPRAVVGIRARARRRNGTAHPVAVPEPVRAPEQVSVPATVRVPATTVSRETGKASPGAEQTLGEVGDATGGGQDTGPARPDRRLFLSRAGALTAGAVATATTGFGMRTALGDPVVKRVPIRIAGLARPLSGLRIAVVSDLHLGPLLGRSHTERIVRMINGLEADVVTVVGDLADGKPSELAPAARPLRHLESTHGAFFVTGNHEYMFDGAEAWVEELHGLGVTTLLNERREIRHHGAVLDLAGVEDLSAAEHGSGPDYARALGGRDTSRPVVLMAHQPVMIEEAARHGVDLQLSGHTHGGQMFPLTELTKLANPVVSGLGKVEDTQLYVTNGAGFFGPPVRVGAEPEITVIELRA
;
A
#
# COMPACT_ATOMS: atom_id res chain seq x y z
N MET A 1 0.88 -8.45 -26.13
CA MET A 1 0.37 -9.71 -25.46
C MET A 1 0.42 -9.66 -23.93
N LEU A 2 1.28 -8.86 -23.30
CA LEU A 2 1.41 -8.77 -21.82
C LEU A 2 0.21 -8.09 -21.13
N ALA A 3 -0.36 -7.02 -21.69
CA ALA A 3 -1.43 -6.26 -21.04
C ALA A 3 -2.68 -7.07 -20.65
N PRO A 4 -3.25 -7.97 -21.49
CA PRO A 4 -4.39 -8.80 -21.09
C PRO A 4 -4.05 -9.74 -19.92
N LEU A 5 -2.84 -10.30 -19.89
CA LEU A 5 -2.40 -11.18 -18.81
C LEU A 5 -2.27 -10.40 -17.48
N VAL A 6 -1.69 -9.21 -17.51
CA VAL A 6 -1.59 -8.33 -16.34
C VAL A 6 -2.97 -7.95 -15.82
N ASN A 7 -3.90 -7.58 -16.72
CA ASN A 7 -5.27 -7.27 -16.32
C ASN A 7 -5.99 -8.48 -15.69
N LEU A 8 -5.80 -9.68 -16.24
CA LEU A 8 -6.34 -10.91 -15.65
C LEU A 8 -5.77 -11.16 -14.25
N LEU A 9 -4.45 -10.99 -14.06
CA LEU A 9 -3.81 -11.14 -12.75
C LEU A 9 -4.37 -10.15 -11.72
N ILE A 10 -4.60 -8.89 -12.13
CA ILE A 10 -5.20 -7.86 -11.26
C ILE A 10 -6.62 -8.27 -10.85
N VAL A 11 -7.44 -8.75 -11.78
CA VAL A 11 -8.81 -9.22 -11.47
C VAL A 11 -8.78 -10.40 -10.50
N VAL A 12 -7.92 -11.39 -10.74
CA VAL A 12 -7.79 -12.57 -9.88
C VAL A 12 -7.28 -12.17 -8.49
N ALA A 13 -6.25 -11.34 -8.42
CA ALA A 13 -5.73 -10.84 -7.15
C ALA A 13 -6.79 -10.06 -6.38
N SER A 14 -7.53 -9.17 -7.05
CA SER A 14 -8.64 -8.44 -6.44
C SER A 14 -9.71 -9.40 -5.90
N ALA A 15 -10.12 -10.40 -6.67
CA ALA A 15 -11.11 -11.40 -6.24
C ALA A 15 -10.64 -12.18 -5.00
N LEU A 16 -9.39 -12.63 -4.96
CA LEU A 16 -8.82 -13.36 -3.82
C LEU A 16 -8.75 -12.51 -2.56
N ILE A 17 -8.28 -11.27 -2.67
CA ILE A 17 -8.21 -10.31 -1.57
C ILE A 17 -9.61 -10.04 -1.03
N HIS A 18 -10.57 -9.73 -1.90
CA HIS A 18 -11.94 -9.43 -1.48
C HIS A 18 -12.67 -10.66 -0.94
N ARG A 19 -12.37 -11.87 -1.44
CA ARG A 19 -12.85 -13.11 -0.81
C ARG A 19 -12.34 -13.24 0.63
N TRP A 20 -11.07 -12.92 0.88
CA TRP A 20 -10.51 -12.93 2.24
C TRP A 20 -11.19 -11.87 3.13
N LEU A 21 -11.38 -10.65 2.61
CA LEU A 21 -12.12 -9.59 3.31
C LEU A 21 -13.56 -9.99 3.60
N TRP A 22 -14.26 -10.59 2.64
CA TRP A 22 -15.61 -11.10 2.83
C TRP A 22 -15.69 -12.09 4.00
N VAL A 23 -14.74 -13.00 4.10
CA VAL A 23 -14.65 -13.92 5.23
C VAL A 23 -14.56 -13.17 6.56
N ARG A 24 -13.66 -12.17 6.65
CA ARG A 24 -13.38 -11.43 7.89
C ARG A 24 -14.46 -10.42 8.26
N LEU A 25 -14.95 -9.68 7.29
CA LEU A 25 -15.83 -8.55 7.51
C LEU A 25 -17.31 -8.89 7.39
N VAL A 26 -17.65 -9.95 6.64
CA VAL A 26 -19.04 -10.30 6.36
C VAL A 26 -19.39 -11.65 6.99
N ARG A 27 -18.71 -12.73 6.59
CA ARG A 27 -19.07 -14.07 7.07
C ARG A 27 -18.94 -14.20 8.58
N ASP A 28 -17.83 -13.74 9.15
CA ASP A 28 -17.52 -13.92 10.57
C ASP A 28 -18.22 -12.89 11.49
N THR A 29 -18.85 -11.86 10.93
CA THR A 29 -19.54 -10.78 11.67
C THR A 29 -21.06 -10.78 11.52
N THR A 30 -21.63 -11.56 10.59
CA THR A 30 -23.06 -11.58 10.28
C THR A 30 -23.66 -12.99 10.38
N ARG A 31 -24.97 -13.06 10.67
CA ARG A 31 -25.71 -14.33 10.69
C ARG A 31 -25.94 -14.88 9.28
N PRO A 32 -25.87 -16.20 9.05
CA PRO A 32 -26.24 -16.82 7.78
C PRO A 32 -27.66 -16.45 7.36
N GLY A 33 -27.87 -16.18 6.06
CA GLY A 33 -29.17 -15.86 5.48
C GLY A 33 -29.74 -14.47 5.79
N GLY A 34 -29.12 -13.71 6.71
CA GLY A 34 -29.59 -12.38 7.09
C GLY A 34 -29.34 -11.30 6.04
N THR A 35 -30.13 -10.21 6.08
CA THR A 35 -30.00 -9.04 5.19
C THR A 35 -28.60 -8.43 5.26
N ALA A 36 -28.01 -8.30 6.46
CA ALA A 36 -26.66 -7.79 6.65
C ALA A 36 -25.60 -8.60 5.87
N ARG A 37 -25.75 -9.94 5.80
CA ARG A 37 -24.85 -10.78 5.00
C ARG A 37 -25.02 -10.54 3.50
N ARG A 38 -26.26 -10.40 3.02
CA ARG A 38 -26.53 -10.10 1.60
C ARG A 38 -25.92 -8.75 1.21
N VAL A 39 -26.21 -7.72 1.97
CA VAL A 39 -25.66 -6.37 1.76
C VAL A 39 -24.12 -6.39 1.79
N GLY A 40 -23.52 -7.01 2.79
CA GLY A 40 -22.07 -7.14 2.89
C GLY A 40 -21.44 -7.90 1.72
N THR A 41 -22.10 -8.96 1.25
CA THR A 41 -21.64 -9.71 0.06
C THR A 41 -21.68 -8.85 -1.19
N THR A 42 -22.80 -8.16 -1.45
CA THR A 42 -22.91 -7.22 -2.58
C THR A 42 -21.86 -6.12 -2.50
N ALA A 43 -21.70 -5.50 -1.34
CA ALA A 43 -20.66 -4.48 -1.13
C ALA A 43 -19.27 -5.01 -1.44
N THR A 44 -18.94 -6.23 -1.02
CA THR A 44 -17.63 -6.84 -1.29
C THR A 44 -17.40 -7.09 -2.80
N VAL A 45 -18.44 -7.56 -3.52
CA VAL A 45 -18.35 -7.77 -4.97
C VAL A 45 -18.15 -6.44 -5.71
N VAL A 46 -18.94 -5.42 -5.36
CA VAL A 46 -18.81 -4.08 -5.94
C VAL A 46 -17.41 -3.52 -5.66
N SER A 47 -16.92 -3.65 -4.43
CA SER A 47 -15.58 -3.19 -4.05
C SER A 47 -14.46 -3.90 -4.82
N ALA A 48 -14.63 -5.21 -5.08
CA ALA A 48 -13.68 -5.97 -5.89
C ALA A 48 -13.64 -5.47 -7.35
N ALA A 49 -14.80 -5.16 -7.91
CA ALA A 49 -14.89 -4.57 -9.25
C ALA A 49 -14.25 -3.18 -9.28
N LEU A 50 -14.55 -2.32 -8.28
CA LEU A 50 -13.97 -0.99 -8.16
C LEU A 50 -12.45 -0.99 -8.02
N ALA A 51 -11.86 -1.98 -7.38
CA ALA A 51 -10.41 -2.08 -7.23
C ALA A 51 -9.69 -2.34 -8.57
N ALA A 52 -10.30 -3.07 -9.48
CA ALA A 52 -9.72 -3.40 -10.79
C ALA A 52 -10.10 -2.39 -11.89
N ALA A 53 -11.27 -1.76 -11.77
CA ALA A 53 -11.88 -0.95 -12.81
C ALA A 53 -11.03 0.24 -13.29
N PRO A 54 -10.34 1.03 -12.42
CA PRO A 54 -9.53 2.16 -12.89
C PRO A 54 -8.47 1.75 -13.91
N ARG A 55 -7.72 0.69 -13.60
CA ARG A 55 -6.63 0.21 -14.47
C ARG A 55 -7.13 -0.29 -15.84
N ILE A 56 -8.34 -0.86 -15.85
CA ILE A 56 -8.88 -1.53 -17.05
C ILE A 56 -9.72 -0.58 -17.89
N LEU A 57 -10.56 0.24 -17.27
CA LEU A 57 -11.58 1.02 -17.98
C LEU A 57 -11.19 2.47 -18.23
N VAL A 58 -10.42 3.09 -17.31
CA VAL A 58 -10.08 4.52 -17.48
C VAL A 58 -9.29 4.80 -18.75
N PRO A 59 -8.33 3.96 -19.18
CA PRO A 59 -7.63 4.19 -20.45
C PRO A 59 -8.56 4.21 -21.68
N ALA A 60 -9.65 3.44 -21.64
CA ALA A 60 -10.63 3.42 -22.74
C ALA A 60 -11.66 4.55 -22.67
N LEU A 61 -11.92 5.09 -21.46
CA LEU A 61 -12.89 6.18 -21.25
C LEU A 61 -12.28 7.58 -21.43
N GLY A 62 -10.97 7.68 -21.38
CA GLY A 62 -10.23 8.93 -21.32
C GLY A 62 -10.29 9.61 -19.93
N PRO A 63 -9.44 10.62 -19.70
CA PRO A 63 -9.22 11.21 -18.38
C PRO A 63 -10.48 11.89 -17.79
N ASP A 64 -11.25 12.60 -18.60
CA ASP A 64 -12.41 13.34 -18.11
C ASP A 64 -13.58 12.40 -17.78
N THR A 65 -13.95 11.52 -18.71
CA THR A 65 -15.06 10.56 -18.53
C THR A 65 -14.74 9.50 -17.49
N GLY A 66 -13.49 9.05 -17.46
CA GLY A 66 -13.00 8.06 -16.50
C GLY A 66 -12.77 8.60 -15.08
N ARG A 67 -12.74 9.92 -14.91
CA ARG A 67 -12.39 10.60 -13.64
C ARG A 67 -13.21 10.12 -12.42
N PRO A 68 -14.55 10.02 -12.47
CA PRO A 68 -15.33 9.53 -11.31
C PRO A 68 -14.98 8.09 -10.93
N LEU A 69 -14.73 7.24 -11.94
CA LEU A 69 -14.32 5.85 -11.72
C LEU A 69 -12.90 5.77 -11.14
N ALA A 70 -11.97 6.59 -11.65
CA ALA A 70 -10.61 6.69 -11.13
C ALA A 70 -10.63 7.10 -9.65
N TRP A 71 -11.36 8.16 -9.30
CA TRP A 71 -11.49 8.61 -7.92
C TRP A 71 -12.02 7.52 -6.99
N THR A 72 -13.16 6.92 -7.31
CA THR A 72 -13.79 5.91 -6.46
C THR A 72 -12.90 4.67 -6.30
N GLY A 73 -12.31 4.19 -7.40
CA GLY A 73 -11.48 3.00 -7.39
C GLY A 73 -10.13 3.19 -6.70
N TYR A 74 -9.43 4.29 -6.98
CA TYR A 74 -8.14 4.54 -6.35
C TYR A 74 -8.26 4.91 -4.87
N VAL A 75 -9.28 5.64 -4.45
CA VAL A 75 -9.57 5.86 -3.02
C VAL A 75 -9.86 4.53 -2.33
N TRP A 76 -10.63 3.65 -2.99
CA TRP A 76 -10.89 2.31 -2.47
C TRP A 76 -9.60 1.49 -2.33
N LEU A 77 -8.66 1.56 -3.28
CA LEU A 77 -7.37 0.89 -3.16
C LEU A 77 -6.55 1.38 -1.96
N GLY A 78 -6.59 2.68 -1.67
CA GLY A 78 -5.98 3.24 -0.46
C GLY A 78 -6.60 2.67 0.83
N VAL A 79 -7.93 2.65 0.91
CA VAL A 79 -8.67 2.04 2.03
C VAL A 79 -8.35 0.55 2.14
N LEU A 80 -8.32 -0.16 1.00
CA LEU A 80 -8.05 -1.58 0.92
C LEU A 80 -6.70 -1.94 1.52
N LEU A 81 -5.64 -1.19 1.19
CA LEU A 81 -4.31 -1.41 1.73
C LEU A 81 -4.32 -1.34 3.27
N TYR A 82 -4.82 -0.24 3.84
CA TYR A 82 -4.80 -0.06 5.30
C TYR A 82 -5.78 -0.97 6.01
N LEU A 83 -6.90 -1.33 5.38
CA LEU A 83 -7.83 -2.33 5.91
C LEU A 83 -7.17 -3.71 6.00
N MET A 84 -6.44 -4.11 4.96
CA MET A 84 -5.68 -5.35 4.97
C MET A 84 -4.61 -5.34 6.06
N LEU A 85 -3.83 -4.26 6.16
CA LEU A 85 -2.78 -4.13 7.18
C LEU A 85 -3.35 -4.20 8.60
N ALA A 86 -4.46 -3.49 8.86
CA ALA A 86 -5.12 -3.52 10.16
C ALA A 86 -5.66 -4.92 10.52
N LEU A 87 -6.28 -5.59 9.56
CA LEU A 87 -6.78 -6.96 9.78
C LEU A 87 -5.64 -7.97 9.97
N LEU A 88 -4.56 -7.87 9.18
CA LEU A 88 -3.37 -8.70 9.32
C LEU A 88 -2.70 -8.51 10.69
N ALA A 89 -2.57 -7.27 11.14
CA ALA A 89 -2.04 -6.96 12.47
C ALA A 89 -2.86 -7.62 13.59
N MET A 90 -4.18 -7.72 13.43
CA MET A 90 -5.06 -8.41 14.39
C MET A 90 -4.96 -9.94 14.33
N GLU A 91 -4.46 -10.53 13.24
CA GLU A 91 -4.23 -11.97 13.16
C GLU A 91 -3.01 -12.43 13.97
N ILE A 92 -2.02 -11.56 14.17
CA ILE A 92 -0.80 -11.89 14.91
C ILE A 92 -1.11 -12.38 16.35
N PRO A 93 -1.86 -11.62 17.18
CA PRO A 93 -2.24 -12.08 18.52
C PRO A 93 -3.06 -13.38 18.49
N ARG A 94 -3.97 -13.53 17.52
CA ARG A 94 -4.79 -14.74 17.35
C ARG A 94 -3.93 -15.97 17.04
N ALA A 95 -2.96 -15.82 16.14
CA ALA A 95 -2.01 -16.89 15.80
C ALA A 95 -1.16 -17.29 17.01
N VAL A 96 -0.63 -16.32 17.77
CA VAL A 96 0.16 -16.57 18.99
C VAL A 96 -0.65 -17.32 20.02
N VAL A 97 -1.90 -16.90 20.29
CA VAL A 97 -2.81 -17.60 21.23
C VAL A 97 -3.12 -19.00 20.74
N GLY A 98 -3.38 -19.17 19.43
CA GLY A 98 -3.63 -20.47 18.82
C GLY A 98 -2.45 -21.43 18.92
N ILE A 99 -1.23 -20.96 18.69
CA ILE A 99 0.01 -21.74 18.83
C ILE A 99 0.22 -22.16 20.29
N ARG A 100 0.09 -21.21 21.23
CA ARG A 100 0.22 -21.49 22.67
C ARG A 100 -0.83 -22.50 23.17
N ALA A 101 -2.07 -22.40 22.69
CA ALA A 101 -3.13 -23.35 23.05
C ALA A 101 -2.84 -24.76 22.50
N ARG A 102 -2.33 -24.87 21.27
CA ARG A 102 -1.90 -26.16 20.68
C ARG A 102 -0.71 -26.75 21.42
N ALA A 103 0.28 -25.94 21.78
CA ALA A 103 1.44 -26.39 22.56
C ALA A 103 1.01 -26.91 23.93
N ARG A 104 0.10 -26.22 24.64
CA ARG A 104 -0.45 -26.69 25.93
C ARG A 104 -1.21 -28.00 25.78
N ARG A 105 -1.98 -28.22 24.73
CA ARG A 105 -2.67 -29.50 24.48
C ARG A 105 -1.68 -30.63 24.20
N ARG A 106 -0.60 -30.39 23.47
CA ARG A 106 0.45 -31.41 23.21
C ARG A 106 1.22 -31.80 24.49
N ASN A 107 1.48 -30.84 25.38
CA ASN A 107 2.15 -31.11 26.66
C ASN A 107 1.23 -31.67 27.71
N GLY A 108 -0.12 -31.51 27.59
CA GLY A 108 -1.10 -32.06 28.52
C GLY A 108 -1.50 -33.52 28.28
N THR A 109 -1.03 -34.15 27.19
CA THR A 109 -1.31 -35.56 26.85
C THR A 109 -0.19 -36.53 27.24
N ALA A 110 0.79 -36.07 28.02
CA ALA A 110 1.93 -36.89 28.42
C ALA A 110 1.98 -37.14 29.94
N HIS A 111 0.89 -37.63 30.55
CA HIS A 111 0.92 -38.49 31.72
C HIS A 111 -0.25 -39.48 31.62
N PRO A 112 0.00 -40.73 31.28
CA PRO A 112 -0.89 -41.79 31.73
C PRO A 112 -0.79 -41.83 33.25
N VAL A 113 -1.87 -41.46 33.95
CA VAL A 113 -2.03 -41.80 35.36
C VAL A 113 -1.89 -43.33 35.40
N ALA A 114 -0.81 -43.80 35.99
CA ALA A 114 -0.68 -45.21 36.33
C ALA A 114 -1.86 -45.54 37.25
N VAL A 115 -2.80 -46.32 36.74
CA VAL A 115 -3.85 -46.92 37.56
C VAL A 115 -3.13 -47.83 38.56
N PRO A 116 -3.27 -47.66 39.91
CA PRO A 116 -2.69 -48.59 40.85
C PRO A 116 -3.28 -49.98 40.57
N GLU A 117 -2.44 -50.99 40.42
CA GLU A 117 -2.87 -52.38 40.36
C GLU A 117 -3.80 -52.68 41.60
N PRO A 118 -4.91 -53.42 41.37
CA PRO A 118 -5.75 -53.80 42.47
C PRO A 118 -4.94 -54.72 43.43
N VAL A 119 -4.85 -54.32 44.69
CA VAL A 119 -4.26 -55.12 45.78
C VAL A 119 -4.94 -56.45 45.82
N ARG A 120 -4.25 -57.57 45.55
CA ARG A 120 -4.71 -58.93 45.77
C ARG A 120 -5.18 -59.09 47.21
N ALA A 121 -6.47 -59.47 47.36
CA ALA A 121 -7.03 -59.86 48.63
C ALA A 121 -6.32 -61.12 49.17
N PRO A 122 -6.06 -61.19 50.44
CA PRO A 122 -5.39 -62.36 51.07
C PRO A 122 -6.31 -63.59 50.97
N GLU A 123 -5.68 -64.73 50.70
CA GLU A 123 -6.21 -66.05 50.54
C GLU A 123 -7.04 -66.47 51.79
N GLN A 124 -8.30 -66.86 51.58
CA GLN A 124 -9.20 -67.34 52.63
C GLN A 124 -8.74 -68.71 53.09
N VAL A 125 -8.35 -68.80 54.41
CA VAL A 125 -8.17 -70.03 55.14
C VAL A 125 -9.54 -70.63 55.46
N SER A 126 -9.79 -71.81 54.98
CA SER A 126 -10.99 -72.62 55.24
C SER A 126 -11.00 -73.18 56.64
N VAL A 127 -12.07 -72.99 57.44
CA VAL A 127 -12.37 -73.72 58.69
C VAL A 127 -13.81 -74.22 58.60
N PRO A 128 -14.07 -75.46 59.10
CA PRO A 128 -15.26 -76.22 58.70
C PRO A 128 -16.51 -76.00 59.60
N ALA A 129 -17.62 -76.49 59.03
CA ALA A 129 -19.00 -76.44 59.49
C ALA A 129 -19.30 -76.82 60.91
N THR A 130 -20.38 -76.34 61.41
CA THR A 130 -21.56 -76.85 62.08
C THR A 130 -22.03 -75.89 63.19
N VAL A 131 -23.31 -75.48 63.10
CA VAL A 131 -24.39 -75.83 64.07
C VAL A 131 -25.67 -75.14 63.61
N ARG A 132 -26.72 -75.98 63.44
CA ARG A 132 -28.14 -75.61 63.22
C ARG A 132 -28.74 -75.11 64.53
N VAL A 133 -29.84 -74.33 64.48
CA VAL A 133 -31.17 -74.44 65.09
C VAL A 133 -31.89 -73.06 65.11
N PRO A 134 -33.21 -72.95 65.33
CA PRO A 134 -34.19 -72.84 64.26
C PRO A 134 -35.10 -71.57 64.34
N ALA A 135 -35.99 -71.48 63.40
CA ALA A 135 -37.11 -70.57 63.17
C ALA A 135 -37.96 -70.13 64.37
N THR A 136 -38.45 -68.90 64.33
CA THR A 136 -39.76 -68.59 64.86
C THR A 136 -40.49 -67.58 63.99
N THR A 137 -41.61 -68.01 63.43
CA THR A 137 -42.75 -67.36 62.81
C THR A 137 -43.52 -66.52 63.79
N VAL A 138 -43.98 -65.34 63.41
CA VAL A 138 -45.27 -64.82 63.87
C VAL A 138 -45.94 -64.03 62.73
N SER A 139 -47.14 -64.51 62.42
CA SER A 139 -48.11 -63.98 61.42
C SER A 139 -49.00 -62.90 62.03
N ARG A 140 -49.78 -62.30 61.17
CA ARG A 140 -51.15 -61.76 61.39
C ARG A 140 -51.20 -60.24 61.20
N GLU A 141 -52.24 -59.70 60.60
CA GLU A 141 -53.50 -60.05 59.94
C GLU A 141 -54.05 -58.74 59.34
N THR A 142 -54.59 -58.82 58.12
CA THR A 142 -55.98 -58.58 57.66
C THR A 142 -56.57 -57.16 57.68
N GLY A 143 -57.15 -56.84 56.59
CA GLY A 143 -58.28 -55.92 56.40
C GLY A 143 -58.41 -55.38 55.01
N LYS A 144 -59.05 -56.10 54.09
CA LYS A 144 -60.36 -55.99 53.41
C LYS A 144 -60.78 -54.50 53.12
N ALA A 145 -61.19 -54.08 51.91
CA ALA A 145 -62.08 -54.58 50.92
C ALA A 145 -62.12 -53.70 49.68
N SER A 146 -62.40 -54.29 48.54
CA SER A 146 -62.80 -53.76 47.23
C SER A 146 -64.21 -53.11 47.22
N PRO A 147 -64.80 -52.60 46.12
CA PRO A 147 -64.39 -52.58 44.71
C PRO A 147 -64.81 -51.28 43.93
N GLY A 148 -64.34 -51.16 42.69
CA GLY A 148 -65.14 -50.61 41.60
C GLY A 148 -64.57 -49.48 40.82
N ALA A 149 -64.16 -49.70 39.67
CA ALA A 149 -64.58 -49.22 38.38
C ALA A 149 -63.43 -49.09 37.37
N GLU A 150 -63.65 -49.75 36.27
CA GLU A 150 -62.97 -49.69 34.98
C GLU A 150 -62.80 -48.25 34.48
N GLN A 151 -61.65 -47.91 33.90
CA GLN A 151 -61.58 -47.57 32.45
C GLN A 151 -60.26 -47.09 32.00
N THR A 152 -59.81 -47.63 30.91
CA THR A 152 -59.10 -47.16 29.71
C THR A 152 -57.62 -46.76 29.87
N LEU A 153 -56.86 -47.54 29.11
CA LEU A 153 -55.48 -47.29 28.60
C LEU A 153 -55.31 -45.93 27.99
N GLY A 154 -54.37 -45.19 28.47
CA GLY A 154 -53.77 -44.01 27.82
C GLY A 154 -52.28 -44.11 27.96
N GLU A 155 -51.58 -44.19 26.82
CA GLU A 155 -50.13 -44.15 26.71
C GLU A 155 -49.59 -42.88 27.40
N VAL A 156 -48.76 -43.04 28.41
CA VAL A 156 -47.98 -41.94 28.97
C VAL A 156 -46.71 -41.83 28.17
N GLY A 157 -46.70 -40.88 27.18
CA GLY A 157 -45.48 -40.41 26.57
C GLY A 157 -44.60 -39.71 27.59
N ASP A 158 -43.38 -40.12 27.65
CA ASP A 158 -42.30 -39.54 28.46
C ASP A 158 -42.00 -38.11 27.99
N ALA A 159 -42.65 -37.12 28.54
CA ALA A 159 -42.40 -35.70 28.33
C ALA A 159 -41.28 -35.26 29.29
N THR A 160 -40.03 -35.53 28.90
CA THR A 160 -38.90 -34.79 29.45
C THR A 160 -39.02 -33.33 29.02
N GLY A 161 -39.60 -32.51 29.88
CA GLY A 161 -39.72 -31.07 29.74
C GLY A 161 -38.34 -30.42 29.69
N GLY A 162 -37.83 -30.23 28.46
CA GLY A 162 -36.73 -29.32 28.20
C GLY A 162 -37.20 -27.90 28.45
N GLY A 163 -36.94 -27.38 29.64
CA GLY A 163 -37.10 -25.96 29.93
C GLY A 163 -36.31 -25.13 28.92
N GLN A 164 -37.01 -24.44 28.01
CA GLN A 164 -36.40 -23.39 27.20
C GLN A 164 -35.99 -22.28 28.15
N ASP A 165 -34.67 -22.22 28.39
CA ASP A 165 -34.02 -21.10 29.07
C ASP A 165 -34.20 -19.85 28.19
N THR A 166 -35.27 -19.08 28.43
CA THR A 166 -35.58 -17.79 27.80
C THR A 166 -34.80 -16.64 28.40
N GLY A 167 -33.66 -16.92 29.04
CA GLY A 167 -32.73 -15.90 29.47
C GLY A 167 -32.22 -15.10 28.24
N PRO A 168 -31.96 -13.79 28.38
CA PRO A 168 -31.44 -12.98 27.28
C PRO A 168 -30.15 -13.63 26.76
N ALA A 169 -30.16 -14.01 25.46
CA ALA A 169 -29.07 -14.71 24.80
C ALA A 169 -27.76 -13.97 25.11
N ARG A 170 -26.87 -14.56 25.88
CA ARG A 170 -25.55 -13.99 26.19
C ARG A 170 -24.89 -13.66 24.85
N PRO A 171 -24.41 -12.42 24.65
CA PRO A 171 -23.76 -12.05 23.39
C PRO A 171 -22.61 -13.02 23.14
N ASP A 172 -22.63 -13.66 21.98
CA ASP A 172 -21.56 -14.57 21.57
C ASP A 172 -20.26 -13.78 21.55
N ARG A 173 -19.38 -13.99 22.55
CA ARG A 173 -18.10 -13.26 22.72
C ARG A 173 -17.28 -13.28 21.44
N ARG A 174 -17.36 -14.36 20.67
CA ARG A 174 -16.68 -14.49 19.39
C ARG A 174 -17.25 -13.51 18.36
N LEU A 175 -18.57 -13.42 18.27
CA LEU A 175 -19.22 -12.49 17.34
C LEU A 175 -18.97 -11.03 17.73
N PHE A 176 -19.01 -10.74 19.04
CA PHE A 176 -18.70 -9.41 19.54
C PHE A 176 -17.24 -9.00 19.20
N LEU A 177 -16.26 -9.87 19.48
CA LEU A 177 -14.86 -9.59 19.16
C LEU A 177 -14.60 -9.47 17.65
N SER A 178 -15.29 -10.28 16.82
CA SER A 178 -15.18 -10.17 15.37
C SER A 178 -15.72 -8.84 14.84
N ARG A 179 -16.87 -8.39 15.36
CA ARG A 179 -17.47 -7.09 15.01
C ARG A 179 -16.62 -5.92 15.49
N ALA A 180 -16.17 -5.96 16.74
CA ALA A 180 -15.29 -4.92 17.28
C ALA A 180 -14.01 -4.81 16.45
N GLY A 181 -13.37 -5.94 16.13
CA GLY A 181 -12.19 -5.97 15.27
C GLY A 181 -12.45 -5.43 13.86
N ALA A 182 -13.57 -5.79 13.23
CA ALA A 182 -13.93 -5.28 11.92
C ALA A 182 -14.17 -3.76 11.92
N LEU A 183 -14.86 -3.25 12.94
CA LEU A 183 -15.10 -1.81 13.11
C LEU A 183 -13.80 -1.05 13.35
N THR A 184 -12.93 -1.55 14.24
CA THR A 184 -11.62 -0.95 14.50
C THR A 184 -10.77 -0.92 13.24
N ALA A 185 -10.68 -2.04 12.50
CA ALA A 185 -9.92 -2.10 11.25
C ALA A 185 -10.46 -1.11 10.20
N GLY A 186 -11.79 -1.03 10.06
CA GLY A 186 -12.44 -0.07 9.17
C GLY A 186 -12.18 1.38 9.56
N ALA A 187 -12.27 1.70 10.86
CA ALA A 187 -12.00 3.04 11.37
C ALA A 187 -10.53 3.45 11.14
N VAL A 188 -9.58 2.57 11.46
CA VAL A 188 -8.14 2.80 11.22
C VAL A 188 -7.87 3.01 9.74
N ALA A 189 -8.38 2.12 8.87
CA ALA A 189 -8.17 2.23 7.43
C ALA A 189 -8.71 3.55 6.87
N THR A 190 -9.93 3.93 7.24
CA THR A 190 -10.58 5.16 6.77
C THR A 190 -9.84 6.40 7.29
N ALA A 191 -9.48 6.42 8.56
CA ALA A 191 -8.74 7.54 9.16
C ALA A 191 -7.36 7.73 8.52
N THR A 192 -6.61 6.63 8.35
CA THR A 192 -5.27 6.67 7.72
C THR A 192 -5.36 7.09 6.26
N THR A 193 -6.34 6.55 5.51
CA THR A 193 -6.56 6.95 4.11
C THR A 193 -6.96 8.43 4.03
N GLY A 194 -7.88 8.88 4.87
CA GLY A 194 -8.31 10.29 4.90
C GLY A 194 -7.16 11.25 5.24
N PHE A 195 -6.32 10.90 6.22
CA PHE A 195 -5.09 11.64 6.52
C PHE A 195 -4.14 11.66 5.31
N GLY A 196 -3.89 10.50 4.71
CA GLY A 196 -3.02 10.39 3.54
C GLY A 196 -3.55 11.13 2.31
N MET A 197 -4.87 11.18 2.12
CA MET A 197 -5.50 11.99 1.07
C MET A 197 -5.30 13.49 1.30
N ARG A 198 -5.46 13.94 2.54
CA ARG A 198 -5.19 15.34 2.88
C ARG A 198 -3.74 15.72 2.56
N THR A 199 -2.79 14.82 2.84
CA THR A 199 -1.37 15.02 2.53
C THR A 199 -1.12 15.02 1.02
N ALA A 200 -1.67 14.06 0.28
CA ALA A 200 -1.45 13.93 -1.18
C ALA A 200 -2.08 15.08 -2.00
N LEU A 201 -3.21 15.60 -1.55
CA LEU A 201 -3.97 16.65 -2.26
C LEU A 201 -3.65 18.06 -1.77
N GLY A 202 -2.90 18.18 -0.68
CA GLY A 202 -2.43 19.45 -0.13
C GLY A 202 -1.30 20.07 -0.98
N ASP A 203 -0.79 21.19 -0.51
CA ASP A 203 0.38 21.81 -1.13
C ASP A 203 1.63 20.98 -0.82
N PRO A 204 2.48 20.72 -1.82
CA PRO A 204 3.79 20.13 -1.59
C PRO A 204 4.62 20.93 -0.60
N VAL A 205 5.40 20.22 0.21
CA VAL A 205 6.35 20.86 1.13
C VAL A 205 7.53 21.41 0.34
N VAL A 206 7.90 22.65 0.61
CA VAL A 206 9.13 23.22 0.03
C VAL A 206 10.33 22.84 0.91
N LYS A 207 11.25 22.04 0.36
CA LYS A 207 12.52 21.68 1.00
C LYS A 207 13.65 22.54 0.44
N ARG A 208 14.56 22.97 1.31
CA ARG A 208 15.80 23.67 0.93
C ARG A 208 16.98 22.82 1.36
N VAL A 209 17.79 22.39 0.40
CA VAL A 209 18.88 21.45 0.63
C VAL A 209 20.18 22.02 0.11
N PRO A 210 21.08 22.47 0.98
CA PRO A 210 22.42 22.86 0.57
C PRO A 210 23.25 21.62 0.23
N ILE A 211 23.81 21.59 -0.97
CA ILE A 211 24.68 20.50 -1.44
C ILE A 211 26.06 21.06 -1.77
N ARG A 212 27.07 20.51 -1.11
CA ARG A 212 28.46 20.86 -1.38
C ARG A 212 29.00 20.06 -2.55
N ILE A 213 29.55 20.75 -3.55
CA ILE A 213 30.23 20.11 -4.68
C ILE A 213 31.69 20.39 -4.60
N ALA A 214 32.52 19.37 -4.62
CA ALA A 214 33.96 19.50 -4.56
C ALA A 214 34.48 20.30 -5.78
N GLY A 215 35.32 21.30 -5.54
CA GLY A 215 35.85 22.12 -6.65
C GLY A 215 34.83 23.07 -7.28
N LEU A 216 33.68 23.30 -6.69
CA LEU A 216 32.68 24.24 -7.19
C LEU A 216 33.32 25.67 -7.23
N ALA A 217 33.30 26.28 -8.41
CA ALA A 217 33.76 27.65 -8.57
C ALA A 217 32.91 28.62 -7.71
N ARG A 218 33.56 29.54 -6.98
CA ARG A 218 32.87 30.47 -6.06
C ARG A 218 31.64 31.17 -6.66
N PRO A 219 31.66 31.64 -7.92
CA PRO A 219 30.45 32.27 -8.51
C PRO A 219 29.25 31.37 -8.65
N LEU A 220 29.42 30.04 -8.63
CA LEU A 220 28.31 29.05 -8.64
C LEU A 220 27.81 28.76 -7.22
N SER A 221 28.50 29.18 -6.18
CA SER A 221 28.03 29.00 -4.80
C SER A 221 26.84 29.91 -4.53
N GLY A 222 25.70 29.29 -4.15
CA GLY A 222 24.42 29.95 -3.99
C GLY A 222 23.46 29.75 -5.17
N LEU A 223 23.91 29.16 -6.28
CA LEU A 223 23.02 28.81 -7.39
C LEU A 223 21.90 27.88 -6.90
N ARG A 224 20.64 28.25 -7.20
CA ARG A 224 19.42 27.56 -6.75
C ARG A 224 18.77 26.80 -7.89
N ILE A 225 18.64 25.48 -7.72
CA ILE A 225 17.96 24.59 -8.67
C ILE A 225 16.66 24.14 -8.03
N ALA A 226 15.51 24.55 -8.58
CA ALA A 226 14.22 24.01 -8.18
C ALA A 226 14.03 22.64 -8.86
N VAL A 227 13.89 21.61 -8.05
CA VAL A 227 13.68 20.22 -8.50
C VAL A 227 12.24 19.84 -8.23
N VAL A 228 11.54 19.45 -9.26
CA VAL A 228 10.22 18.85 -9.21
C VAL A 228 10.19 17.59 -10.08
N SER A 229 9.40 16.61 -9.71
CA SER A 229 9.27 15.33 -10.43
C SER A 229 7.90 14.73 -10.14
N ASP A 230 7.53 13.70 -10.89
CA ASP A 230 6.38 12.86 -10.59
C ASP A 230 5.07 13.67 -10.41
N LEU A 231 4.76 14.52 -11.40
CA LEU A 231 3.52 15.29 -11.37
C LEU A 231 2.30 14.41 -11.65
N HIS A 232 2.46 13.34 -12.43
CA HIS A 232 1.42 12.38 -12.78
C HIS A 232 0.10 13.03 -13.22
N LEU A 233 0.20 13.95 -14.18
CA LEU A 233 -0.99 14.56 -14.77
C LEU A 233 -1.88 13.48 -15.37
N GLY A 234 -3.14 13.50 -14.99
CA GLY A 234 -4.07 12.42 -15.34
C GLY A 234 -5.48 12.71 -14.83
N PRO A 235 -6.33 11.69 -14.72
CA PRO A 235 -7.71 11.85 -14.28
C PRO A 235 -7.85 12.48 -12.89
N LEU A 236 -6.88 12.28 -12.01
CA LEU A 236 -6.91 12.78 -10.63
C LEU A 236 -6.18 14.11 -10.46
N LEU A 237 -5.07 14.30 -11.17
CA LEU A 237 -4.23 15.49 -11.13
C LEU A 237 -4.29 16.20 -12.48
N GLY A 238 -5.02 17.28 -12.54
CA GLY A 238 -5.24 18.06 -13.76
C GLY A 238 -4.60 19.43 -13.69
N ARG A 239 -5.07 20.33 -14.55
CA ARG A 239 -4.56 21.69 -14.75
C ARG A 239 -4.36 22.48 -13.45
N SER A 240 -5.31 22.43 -12.51
CA SER A 240 -5.22 23.16 -11.25
C SER A 240 -4.06 22.72 -10.37
N HIS A 241 -3.67 21.43 -10.48
CA HIS A 241 -2.47 20.93 -9.83
C HIS A 241 -1.21 21.57 -10.42
N THR A 242 -1.08 21.57 -11.75
CA THR A 242 0.06 22.20 -12.43
C THR A 242 0.14 23.69 -12.16
N GLU A 243 -1.00 24.41 -12.20
CA GLU A 243 -1.06 25.85 -11.87
C GLU A 243 -0.56 26.13 -10.44
N ARG A 244 -0.89 25.26 -9.49
CA ARG A 244 -0.40 25.36 -8.13
C ARG A 244 1.10 25.13 -8.03
N ILE A 245 1.61 24.08 -8.68
CA ILE A 245 3.05 23.76 -8.69
C ILE A 245 3.85 24.89 -9.32
N VAL A 246 3.42 25.42 -10.46
CA VAL A 246 4.08 26.53 -11.14
C VAL A 246 4.14 27.78 -10.26
N ARG A 247 3.01 28.17 -9.63
CA ARG A 247 2.99 29.31 -8.68
C ARG A 247 3.95 29.11 -7.52
N MET A 248 4.04 27.87 -6.99
CA MET A 248 4.96 27.57 -5.90
C MET A 248 6.41 27.68 -6.36
N ILE A 249 6.75 27.11 -7.53
CA ILE A 249 8.12 27.17 -8.08
C ILE A 249 8.53 28.62 -8.35
N ASN A 250 7.70 29.42 -8.98
CA ASN A 250 8.01 30.83 -9.29
C ASN A 250 8.24 31.65 -8.01
N GLY A 251 7.51 31.36 -6.93
CA GLY A 251 7.74 31.98 -5.62
C GLY A 251 9.04 31.60 -4.94
N LEU A 252 9.81 30.63 -5.47
CA LEU A 252 11.11 30.23 -4.95
C LEU A 252 12.26 31.04 -5.55
N GLU A 253 12.02 31.78 -6.63
CA GLU A 253 13.03 32.58 -7.36
C GLU A 253 14.27 31.73 -7.68
N ALA A 254 14.07 30.54 -8.24
CA ALA A 254 15.15 29.63 -8.59
C ALA A 254 15.92 30.11 -9.82
N ASP A 255 17.22 29.82 -9.86
CA ASP A 255 18.03 30.12 -11.05
C ASP A 255 17.79 29.15 -12.18
N VAL A 256 17.50 27.89 -11.85
CA VAL A 256 17.21 26.80 -12.78
C VAL A 256 15.98 26.03 -12.29
N VAL A 257 15.10 25.62 -13.18
CA VAL A 257 14.01 24.67 -12.86
C VAL A 257 14.29 23.33 -13.56
N THR A 258 14.19 22.24 -12.84
CA THR A 258 14.35 20.88 -13.37
C THR A 258 13.09 20.06 -13.08
N VAL A 259 12.48 19.49 -14.14
CA VAL A 259 11.37 18.56 -14.08
C VAL A 259 11.92 17.17 -14.41
N VAL A 260 12.03 16.31 -13.40
CA VAL A 260 12.81 15.07 -13.47
C VAL A 260 11.88 13.86 -13.70
N GLY A 261 11.19 13.84 -14.84
CA GLY A 261 10.38 12.72 -15.32
C GLY A 261 9.01 12.56 -14.66
N ASP A 262 8.26 11.61 -15.18
CA ASP A 262 6.90 11.24 -14.78
C ASP A 262 5.95 12.45 -14.71
N LEU A 263 5.92 13.21 -15.82
CA LEU A 263 5.04 14.36 -15.96
C LEU A 263 3.58 13.93 -16.02
N ALA A 264 3.27 12.86 -16.76
CA ALA A 264 1.88 12.52 -17.09
C ALA A 264 1.61 11.02 -17.26
N ASP A 265 0.39 10.61 -16.89
CA ASP A 265 -0.14 9.25 -16.99
C ASP A 265 -0.99 9.09 -18.28
N GLY A 266 -0.50 9.58 -19.40
CA GLY A 266 -1.19 9.53 -20.71
C GLY A 266 -0.52 10.39 -21.77
N LYS A 267 -1.14 10.52 -22.95
CA LYS A 267 -0.59 11.24 -24.09
C LYS A 267 -0.93 12.74 -24.07
N PRO A 268 -0.13 13.59 -24.73
CA PRO A 268 -0.45 15.01 -24.88
C PRO A 268 -1.81 15.26 -25.53
N SER A 269 -2.24 14.38 -26.46
CA SER A 269 -3.57 14.49 -27.10
C SER A 269 -4.73 14.57 -26.09
N GLU A 270 -4.54 14.02 -24.89
CA GLU A 270 -5.53 14.01 -23.81
C GLU A 270 -5.17 14.97 -22.68
N LEU A 271 -3.87 15.13 -22.36
CA LEU A 271 -3.41 15.78 -21.14
C LEU A 271 -2.66 17.11 -21.37
N ALA A 272 -2.41 17.54 -22.62
CA ALA A 272 -1.76 18.84 -22.89
C ALA A 272 -2.45 20.01 -22.19
N PRO A 273 -3.80 20.09 -22.08
CA PRO A 273 -4.44 21.16 -21.33
C PRO A 273 -4.04 21.21 -19.85
N ALA A 274 -3.71 20.05 -19.26
CA ALA A 274 -3.23 19.98 -17.87
C ALA A 274 -1.78 20.44 -17.74
N ALA A 275 -0.94 20.24 -18.75
CA ALA A 275 0.46 20.66 -18.77
C ALA A 275 0.67 22.13 -19.15
N ARG A 276 -0.29 22.78 -19.83
CA ARG A 276 -0.19 24.18 -20.31
C ARG A 276 0.34 25.20 -19.30
N PRO A 277 0.03 25.13 -18.00
CA PRO A 277 0.58 26.09 -17.03
C PRO A 277 2.11 26.08 -16.93
N LEU A 278 2.79 25.01 -17.35
CA LEU A 278 4.26 24.95 -17.37
C LEU A 278 4.91 26.06 -18.21
N ARG A 279 4.19 26.63 -19.19
CA ARG A 279 4.65 27.81 -19.97
C ARG A 279 4.95 29.03 -19.11
N HIS A 280 4.44 29.08 -17.88
CA HIS A 280 4.60 30.18 -16.95
C HIS A 280 5.67 29.90 -15.89
N LEU A 281 6.48 28.86 -16.08
CA LEU A 281 7.67 28.65 -15.23
C LEU A 281 8.67 29.80 -15.44
N GLU A 282 9.12 30.37 -14.33
CA GLU A 282 10.04 31.49 -14.29
C GLU A 282 11.35 31.06 -13.61
N SER A 283 12.48 31.32 -14.28
CA SER A 283 13.82 31.12 -13.75
C SER A 283 14.86 31.84 -14.58
N THR A 284 16.01 32.13 -14.01
CA THR A 284 17.09 32.88 -14.69
C THR A 284 17.65 32.16 -15.90
N HIS A 285 17.76 30.83 -15.83
CA HIS A 285 18.41 30.02 -16.87
C HIS A 285 17.47 29.04 -17.58
N GLY A 286 16.15 29.15 -17.32
CA GLY A 286 15.13 28.34 -17.97
C GLY A 286 14.73 27.09 -17.19
N ALA A 287 13.78 26.38 -17.77
CA ALA A 287 13.23 25.12 -17.26
C ALA A 287 13.68 23.95 -18.15
N PHE A 288 14.05 22.84 -17.53
CA PHE A 288 14.57 21.64 -18.18
C PHE A 288 13.78 20.41 -17.78
N PHE A 289 13.67 19.46 -18.71
CA PHE A 289 12.95 18.21 -18.50
C PHE A 289 13.77 17.01 -18.97
N VAL A 290 13.64 15.89 -18.28
CA VAL A 290 14.00 14.55 -18.75
C VAL A 290 12.80 13.64 -18.64
N THR A 291 12.72 12.61 -19.46
CA THR A 291 11.64 11.60 -19.39
C THR A 291 11.77 10.73 -18.15
N GLY A 292 10.62 10.31 -17.62
CA GLY A 292 10.49 9.21 -16.70
C GLY A 292 9.89 7.97 -17.37
N ASN A 293 9.66 6.92 -16.60
CA ASN A 293 9.12 5.67 -17.14
C ASN A 293 7.66 5.79 -17.59
N HIS A 294 6.88 6.76 -17.07
CA HIS A 294 5.48 6.94 -17.43
C HIS A 294 5.32 7.50 -18.84
N GLU A 295 6.23 8.35 -19.31
CA GLU A 295 6.20 8.84 -20.69
C GLU A 295 6.29 7.68 -21.69
N TYR A 296 7.06 6.64 -21.39
CA TYR A 296 7.19 5.44 -22.23
C TYR A 296 6.04 4.45 -22.00
N MET A 297 5.58 4.27 -20.76
CA MET A 297 4.48 3.36 -20.41
C MET A 297 3.19 3.67 -21.19
N PHE A 298 2.98 4.94 -21.52
CA PHE A 298 1.79 5.41 -22.26
C PHE A 298 2.08 5.75 -23.74
N ASP A 299 3.23 5.33 -24.29
CA ASP A 299 3.67 5.62 -25.66
C ASP A 299 3.58 7.10 -26.01
N GLY A 300 3.96 7.97 -25.09
CA GLY A 300 3.80 9.42 -25.23
C GLY A 300 5.10 10.21 -25.22
N ALA A 301 6.27 9.56 -25.08
CA ALA A 301 7.54 10.24 -24.82
C ALA A 301 7.89 11.31 -25.88
N GLU A 302 7.91 10.95 -27.17
CA GLU A 302 8.22 11.88 -28.26
C GLU A 302 7.23 13.03 -28.33
N ALA A 303 5.93 12.72 -28.22
CA ALA A 303 4.87 13.74 -28.26
C ALA A 303 4.94 14.71 -27.06
N TRP A 304 5.35 14.22 -25.88
CA TRP A 304 5.59 15.07 -24.71
C TRP A 304 6.80 15.98 -24.90
N VAL A 305 7.86 15.51 -25.54
CA VAL A 305 9.02 16.33 -25.91
C VAL A 305 8.60 17.51 -26.79
N GLU A 306 7.79 17.25 -27.83
CA GLU A 306 7.28 18.28 -28.71
C GLU A 306 6.36 19.28 -28.00
N GLU A 307 5.41 18.79 -27.18
CA GLU A 307 4.50 19.63 -26.39
C GLU A 307 5.29 20.54 -25.41
N LEU A 308 6.26 19.99 -24.69
CA LEU A 308 7.09 20.73 -23.72
C LEU A 308 7.95 21.79 -24.38
N HIS A 309 8.51 21.51 -25.57
CA HIS A 309 9.19 22.53 -26.40
C HIS A 309 8.25 23.70 -26.71
N GLY A 310 7.01 23.42 -27.12
CA GLY A 310 5.98 24.42 -27.34
C GLY A 310 5.60 25.24 -26.11
N LEU A 311 5.86 24.72 -24.93
CA LEU A 311 5.64 25.39 -23.65
C LEU A 311 6.89 26.14 -23.13
N GLY A 312 8.02 26.11 -23.86
CA GLY A 312 9.27 26.77 -23.46
C GLY A 312 10.12 25.99 -22.46
N VAL A 313 9.82 24.69 -22.27
CA VAL A 313 10.65 23.78 -21.44
C VAL A 313 11.64 23.06 -22.33
N THR A 314 12.93 23.15 -22.01
CA THR A 314 14.00 22.47 -22.75
C THR A 314 14.12 21.02 -22.32
N THR A 315 14.00 20.09 -23.25
CA THR A 315 14.20 18.66 -22.96
C THR A 315 15.68 18.30 -23.12
N LEU A 316 16.21 17.50 -22.18
CA LEU A 316 17.59 17.00 -22.19
C LEU A 316 17.54 15.47 -22.31
N LEU A 317 17.43 14.96 -23.53
CA LEU A 317 17.42 13.51 -23.80
C LEU A 317 18.78 13.09 -24.36
N ASN A 318 19.63 12.60 -23.47
CA ASN A 318 21.04 12.31 -23.75
C ASN A 318 21.80 13.56 -24.25
N GLU A 319 21.51 14.69 -23.60
CA GLU A 319 22.04 16.01 -23.96
C GLU A 319 22.53 16.77 -22.74
N ARG A 320 23.34 17.82 -23.01
CA ARG A 320 23.88 18.74 -22.00
C ARG A 320 23.70 20.18 -22.42
N ARG A 321 23.50 21.07 -21.43
CA ARG A 321 23.49 22.53 -21.57
C ARG A 321 24.48 23.17 -20.57
N GLU A 322 25.21 24.17 -21.04
CA GLU A 322 26.05 25.01 -20.17
C GLU A 322 25.18 26.09 -19.50
N ILE A 323 25.14 26.06 -18.20
CA ILE A 323 24.53 27.10 -17.36
C ILE A 323 25.59 28.10 -16.95
N ARG A 324 25.57 29.30 -17.55
CA ARG A 324 26.54 30.37 -17.27
C ARG A 324 26.00 31.28 -16.18
N HIS A 325 26.58 31.22 -14.98
CA HIS A 325 26.13 31.96 -13.81
C HIS A 325 27.31 32.75 -13.20
N HIS A 326 27.18 34.07 -13.13
CA HIS A 326 28.21 34.99 -12.61
C HIS A 326 29.62 34.74 -13.15
N GLY A 327 29.76 34.43 -14.44
CA GLY A 327 31.04 34.21 -15.11
C GLY A 327 31.64 32.80 -14.97
N ALA A 328 31.02 31.92 -14.20
CA ALA A 328 31.38 30.50 -14.15
C ALA A 328 30.35 29.63 -14.91
N VAL A 329 30.69 28.39 -15.17
CA VAL A 329 29.90 27.46 -15.96
C VAL A 329 29.61 26.19 -15.14
N LEU A 330 28.34 25.79 -15.09
CA LEU A 330 27.85 24.48 -14.63
C LEU A 330 27.36 23.72 -15.84
N ASP A 331 27.73 22.45 -15.98
CA ASP A 331 27.13 21.55 -16.95
C ASP A 331 25.86 20.95 -16.37
N LEU A 332 24.70 21.21 -16.98
CA LEU A 332 23.44 20.54 -16.70
C LEU A 332 23.18 19.51 -17.79
N ALA A 333 23.23 18.23 -17.45
CA ALA A 333 23.02 17.12 -18.34
C ALA A 333 21.70 16.40 -18.04
N GLY A 334 21.14 15.71 -19.04
CA GLY A 334 19.99 14.84 -18.88
C GLY A 334 20.13 13.61 -19.74
N VAL A 335 19.62 12.50 -19.24
CA VAL A 335 19.53 11.22 -19.95
C VAL A 335 18.09 10.74 -20.01
N GLU A 336 17.80 9.93 -21.05
CA GLU A 336 16.52 9.23 -21.15
C GLU A 336 16.34 8.25 -20.00
N ASP A 337 15.08 7.92 -19.67
CA ASP A 337 14.78 6.91 -18.68
C ASP A 337 15.17 5.50 -19.16
N LEU A 338 15.39 4.59 -18.22
CA LEU A 338 15.70 3.17 -18.52
C LEU A 338 14.62 2.50 -19.37
N SER A 339 13.36 2.90 -19.20
CA SER A 339 12.21 2.35 -19.94
C SER A 339 12.25 2.68 -21.44
N ALA A 340 13.04 3.66 -21.86
CA ALA A 340 13.26 3.98 -23.28
C ALA A 340 13.88 2.79 -24.06
N ALA A 341 14.58 1.89 -23.38
CA ALA A 341 15.19 0.71 -23.99
C ALA A 341 14.14 -0.23 -24.65
N GLU A 342 12.95 -0.30 -24.11
CA GLU A 342 11.82 -1.06 -24.71
C GLU A 342 11.29 -0.43 -25.99
N HIS A 343 11.65 0.85 -26.26
CA HIS A 343 11.24 1.65 -27.42
C HIS A 343 12.38 1.91 -28.41
N GLY A 344 13.53 1.23 -28.21
CA GLY A 344 14.67 1.29 -29.14
C GLY A 344 15.63 2.45 -28.92
N SER A 345 15.52 3.18 -27.80
CA SER A 345 16.47 4.19 -27.35
C SER A 345 16.97 3.84 -25.92
N GLY A 346 17.37 4.81 -25.11
CA GLY A 346 17.76 4.61 -23.74
C GLY A 346 18.81 5.61 -23.27
N PRO A 347 19.23 5.55 -22.00
CA PRO A 347 20.20 6.48 -21.46
C PRO A 347 21.56 6.29 -22.13
N ASP A 348 22.06 7.35 -22.78
CA ASP A 348 23.38 7.41 -23.40
C ASP A 348 24.25 8.47 -22.67
N TYR A 349 24.96 8.02 -21.67
CA TYR A 349 25.85 8.87 -20.87
C TYR A 349 27.05 9.38 -21.67
N ALA A 350 27.55 8.60 -22.64
CA ALA A 350 28.65 9.01 -23.48
C ALA A 350 28.24 10.19 -24.38
N ARG A 351 27.04 10.19 -24.92
CA ARG A 351 26.47 11.29 -25.67
C ARG A 351 26.19 12.53 -24.79
N ALA A 352 25.58 12.33 -23.63
CA ALA A 352 25.23 13.42 -22.71
C ALA A 352 26.46 14.08 -22.09
N LEU A 353 27.49 13.32 -21.72
CA LEU A 353 28.61 13.76 -20.91
C LEU A 353 29.94 13.77 -21.68
N GLY A 354 29.98 13.19 -22.88
CA GLY A 354 31.20 13.16 -23.69
C GLY A 354 31.65 14.55 -24.15
N GLY A 355 32.96 14.75 -24.26
CA GLY A 355 33.56 16.02 -24.71
C GLY A 355 33.31 17.23 -23.82
N ARG A 356 32.81 17.03 -22.57
CA ARG A 356 32.68 18.11 -21.59
C ARG A 356 34.07 18.53 -21.04
N ASP A 357 34.16 19.74 -20.56
CA ASP A 357 35.29 20.20 -19.73
C ASP A 357 35.16 19.58 -18.34
N THR A 358 35.96 18.57 -18.04
CA THR A 358 35.91 17.84 -16.75
C THR A 358 36.36 18.65 -15.55
N SER A 359 36.89 19.84 -15.73
CA SER A 359 37.17 20.77 -14.63
C SER A 359 35.93 21.51 -14.14
N ARG A 360 34.80 21.41 -14.86
CA ARG A 360 33.52 22.02 -14.51
C ARG A 360 32.65 21.03 -13.77
N PRO A 361 31.89 21.50 -12.78
CA PRO A 361 30.91 20.66 -12.11
C PRO A 361 29.79 20.27 -13.06
N VAL A 362 29.26 19.04 -12.89
CA VAL A 362 28.14 18.54 -13.67
C VAL A 362 26.99 18.05 -12.77
N VAL A 363 25.79 18.55 -13.07
CA VAL A 363 24.53 18.07 -12.50
C VAL A 363 23.79 17.26 -13.55
N LEU A 364 23.43 16.03 -13.25
CA LEU A 364 22.72 15.12 -14.11
C LEU A 364 21.25 15.00 -13.68
N MET A 365 20.34 15.18 -14.61
CA MET A 365 18.94 14.80 -14.47
C MET A 365 18.74 13.36 -14.98
N ALA A 366 18.33 12.46 -14.11
CA ALA A 366 18.05 11.06 -14.43
C ALA A 366 16.91 10.56 -13.53
N HIS A 367 15.79 10.16 -14.13
CA HIS A 367 14.56 9.94 -13.37
C HIS A 367 14.70 8.88 -12.28
N GLN A 368 15.27 7.71 -12.59
CA GLN A 368 15.37 6.61 -11.64
C GLN A 368 16.66 6.67 -10.80
N PRO A 369 16.58 6.52 -9.47
CA PRO A 369 17.75 6.57 -8.57
C PRO A 369 18.83 5.52 -8.87
N VAL A 370 18.46 4.36 -9.40
CA VAL A 370 19.41 3.28 -9.75
C VAL A 370 20.38 3.68 -10.85
N MET A 371 20.09 4.73 -11.62
CA MET A 371 20.93 5.26 -12.68
C MET A 371 22.23 5.90 -12.17
N ILE A 372 22.34 6.11 -10.85
CA ILE A 372 23.52 6.72 -10.23
C ILE A 372 24.81 5.88 -10.39
N GLU A 373 24.68 4.57 -10.51
CA GLU A 373 25.87 3.72 -10.70
C GLU A 373 26.59 4.04 -11.99
N GLU A 374 25.84 4.30 -13.06
CA GLU A 374 26.42 4.68 -14.34
C GLU A 374 26.87 6.15 -14.34
N ALA A 375 26.09 7.04 -13.70
CA ALA A 375 26.46 8.43 -13.50
C ALA A 375 27.83 8.58 -12.78
N ALA A 376 28.08 7.75 -11.76
CA ALA A 376 29.34 7.74 -11.02
C ALA A 376 30.53 7.35 -11.92
N ARG A 377 30.37 6.35 -12.79
CA ARG A 377 31.42 5.96 -13.75
C ARG A 377 31.79 7.07 -14.74
N HIS A 378 30.85 8.01 -14.97
CA HIS A 378 31.07 9.17 -15.85
C HIS A 378 31.48 10.45 -15.10
N GLY A 379 31.77 10.36 -13.80
CA GLY A 379 32.25 11.47 -12.99
C GLY A 379 31.22 12.59 -12.83
N VAL A 380 29.96 12.23 -12.60
CA VAL A 380 28.88 13.17 -12.26
C VAL A 380 29.03 13.61 -10.80
N ASP A 381 28.93 14.91 -10.53
CA ASP A 381 29.01 15.42 -9.15
C ASP A 381 27.71 15.26 -8.37
N LEU A 382 26.56 15.48 -9.07
CA LEU A 382 25.24 15.40 -8.47
C LEU A 382 24.23 14.85 -9.48
N GLN A 383 23.53 13.79 -9.12
CA GLN A 383 22.34 13.30 -9.84
C GLN A 383 21.07 13.76 -9.14
N LEU A 384 20.10 14.26 -9.91
CA LEU A 384 18.75 14.60 -9.48
C LEU A 384 17.77 13.53 -10.00
N SER A 385 16.99 12.93 -9.09
CA SER A 385 16.05 11.84 -9.39
C SER A 385 14.71 11.99 -8.70
N GLY A 386 13.69 11.30 -9.22
CA GLY A 386 12.35 11.14 -8.66
C GLY A 386 11.97 9.67 -8.50
N HIS A 387 10.87 9.25 -9.17
CA HIS A 387 10.43 7.87 -9.37
C HIS A 387 9.89 7.14 -8.12
N THR A 388 10.54 7.28 -7.00
CA THR A 388 10.27 6.48 -5.79
C THR A 388 9.04 6.93 -5.02
N HIS A 389 8.60 8.17 -5.19
CA HIS A 389 7.59 8.85 -4.36
C HIS A 389 7.88 8.80 -2.85
N GLY A 390 9.13 8.52 -2.44
CA GLY A 390 9.43 8.20 -1.04
C GLY A 390 8.72 6.93 -0.54
N GLY A 391 8.27 6.06 -1.46
CA GLY A 391 7.42 4.89 -1.18
C GLY A 391 5.94 5.22 -0.96
N GLN A 392 5.53 6.46 -1.14
CA GLN A 392 4.16 7.02 -1.14
C GLN A 392 3.28 6.64 0.07
N MET A 393 3.11 5.36 0.36
CA MET A 393 2.21 4.84 1.40
C MET A 393 2.95 3.88 2.33
N PHE A 394 3.27 4.30 3.56
CA PHE A 394 3.82 3.36 4.54
C PHE A 394 2.88 2.14 4.73
N PRO A 395 3.39 0.88 4.78
CA PRO A 395 4.80 0.48 4.85
C PRO A 395 5.46 0.18 3.50
N LEU A 396 4.90 0.57 2.36
CA LEU A 396 5.49 0.31 1.03
C LEU A 396 6.86 0.98 0.89
N THR A 397 7.13 2.05 1.64
CA THR A 397 8.45 2.69 1.77
C THR A 397 9.55 1.67 2.07
N GLU A 398 9.28 0.68 2.93
CA GLU A 398 10.27 -0.34 3.27
C GLU A 398 10.56 -1.31 2.11
N LEU A 399 9.56 -1.56 1.26
CA LEU A 399 9.75 -2.36 0.05
C LEU A 399 10.51 -1.58 -1.02
N THR A 400 10.24 -0.28 -1.15
CA THR A 400 10.94 0.60 -2.11
C THR A 400 12.44 0.68 -1.82
N LYS A 401 12.86 0.62 -0.54
CA LYS A 401 14.27 0.55 -0.14
C LYS A 401 15.01 -0.68 -0.66
N LEU A 402 14.31 -1.76 -0.96
CA LEU A 402 14.94 -2.98 -1.48
C LEU A 402 15.35 -2.85 -2.96
N ALA A 403 14.72 -1.93 -3.68
CA ALA A 403 14.90 -1.76 -5.13
C ALA A 403 15.71 -0.50 -5.48
N ASN A 404 15.96 0.41 -4.52
CA ASN A 404 16.59 1.69 -4.80
C ASN A 404 17.71 1.99 -3.80
N PRO A 405 18.86 2.52 -4.26
CA PRO A 405 19.98 2.86 -3.38
C PRO A 405 19.61 3.99 -2.40
N VAL A 406 18.76 4.92 -2.84
CA VAL A 406 18.18 6.00 -2.04
C VAL A 406 16.71 6.12 -2.40
N VAL A 407 15.84 6.20 -1.40
CA VAL A 407 14.38 6.32 -1.62
C VAL A 407 13.93 7.78 -1.53
N SER A 408 14.59 8.60 -0.72
CA SER A 408 14.23 10.01 -0.52
C SER A 408 15.40 10.77 0.07
N GLY A 409 15.58 12.01 -0.34
CA GLY A 409 16.60 12.91 0.19
C GLY A 409 17.99 12.69 -0.42
N LEU A 410 19.01 13.08 0.32
CA LEU A 410 20.41 13.06 -0.15
C LEU A 410 21.07 11.72 0.18
N GLY A 411 21.73 11.14 -0.80
CA GLY A 411 22.59 9.97 -0.68
C GLY A 411 23.88 10.16 -1.49
N LYS A 412 24.70 9.11 -1.55
CA LYS A 412 25.96 9.11 -2.28
C LYS A 412 26.31 7.70 -2.75
N VAL A 413 26.81 7.58 -3.98
CA VAL A 413 27.44 6.37 -4.52
C VAL A 413 28.79 6.76 -5.08
N GLU A 414 29.87 6.15 -4.58
CA GLU A 414 31.27 6.56 -4.85
C GLU A 414 31.44 8.06 -4.55
N ASP A 415 31.84 8.86 -5.52
CA ASP A 415 31.98 10.31 -5.38
C ASP A 415 30.77 11.11 -5.87
N THR A 416 29.80 10.48 -6.48
CA THR A 416 28.58 11.09 -7.00
C THR A 416 27.54 11.22 -5.89
N GLN A 417 27.04 12.44 -5.66
CA GLN A 417 25.89 12.67 -4.81
C GLN A 417 24.58 12.40 -5.57
N LEU A 418 23.58 11.92 -4.86
CA LEU A 418 22.25 11.65 -5.39
C LEU A 418 21.21 12.36 -4.52
N TYR A 419 20.40 13.19 -5.13
CA TYR A 419 19.19 13.70 -4.48
C TYR A 419 17.95 13.07 -5.11
N VAL A 420 17.14 12.40 -4.29
CA VAL A 420 15.87 11.78 -4.71
C VAL A 420 14.72 12.57 -4.10
N THR A 421 13.92 13.23 -4.95
CA THR A 421 12.71 13.91 -4.52
C THR A 421 11.54 12.93 -4.36
N ASN A 422 10.64 13.21 -3.40
CA ASN A 422 9.40 12.45 -3.27
C ASN A 422 8.39 12.74 -4.40
N GLY A 423 8.67 13.69 -5.26
CA GLY A 423 7.73 14.13 -6.29
C GLY A 423 6.57 14.99 -5.75
N ALA A 424 5.93 15.74 -6.64
CA ALA A 424 4.87 16.69 -6.28
C ALA A 424 3.45 16.15 -6.48
N GLY A 425 3.29 15.07 -7.25
CA GLY A 425 2.02 14.37 -7.47
C GLY A 425 1.88 13.08 -6.67
N PHE A 426 1.17 12.12 -7.21
CA PHE A 426 1.04 10.75 -6.71
C PHE A 426 0.64 9.81 -7.86
N PHE A 427 1.03 8.56 -7.74
CA PHE A 427 0.61 7.50 -8.66
C PHE A 427 -0.46 6.61 -8.06
N GLY A 428 -1.55 6.33 -8.79
CA GLY A 428 -2.64 5.47 -8.34
C GLY A 428 -3.46 6.07 -7.20
N PRO A 429 -3.48 5.48 -5.97
CA PRO A 429 -4.23 6.02 -4.85
C PRO A 429 -3.82 7.45 -4.48
N PRO A 430 -4.79 8.40 -4.34
CA PRO A 430 -4.49 9.76 -3.92
C PRO A 430 -4.18 9.82 -2.41
N VAL A 431 -3.16 9.07 -1.98
CA VAL A 431 -2.84 8.86 -0.57
C VAL A 431 -1.33 8.89 -0.37
N ARG A 432 -0.85 9.75 0.51
CA ARG A 432 0.55 9.79 0.96
C ARG A 432 0.63 9.67 2.47
N VAL A 433 1.30 8.63 2.95
CA VAL A 433 1.51 8.37 4.39
C VAL A 433 2.99 8.08 4.62
N GLY A 434 3.66 8.98 5.34
CA GLY A 434 5.10 8.87 5.61
C GLY A 434 6.00 9.36 4.46
N ALA A 435 5.41 9.91 3.38
CA ALA A 435 6.13 10.48 2.23
C ALA A 435 5.34 11.69 1.70
N GLU A 436 5.60 12.87 2.25
CA GLU A 436 4.95 14.11 1.83
C GLU A 436 5.35 14.47 0.39
N PRO A 437 4.42 15.02 -0.43
CA PRO A 437 4.79 15.58 -1.72
C PRO A 437 5.70 16.79 -1.51
N GLU A 438 6.65 17.00 -2.41
CA GLU A 438 7.65 18.06 -2.23
C GLU A 438 8.05 18.75 -3.53
N ILE A 439 8.50 20.00 -3.38
CA ILE A 439 9.32 20.75 -4.33
C ILE A 439 10.60 21.06 -3.61
N THR A 440 11.74 20.74 -4.20
CA THR A 440 13.05 20.94 -3.54
C THR A 440 13.84 22.04 -4.20
N VAL A 441 14.40 22.91 -3.40
CA VAL A 441 15.43 23.87 -3.84
C VAL A 441 16.79 23.34 -3.41
N ILE A 442 17.56 22.87 -4.38
CA ILE A 442 18.97 22.54 -4.18
C ILE A 442 19.77 23.84 -4.26
N GLU A 443 20.52 24.13 -3.21
CA GLU A 443 21.44 25.26 -3.20
C GLU A 443 22.86 24.74 -3.27
N LEU A 444 23.55 24.98 -4.40
CA LEU A 444 24.93 24.55 -4.58
C LEU A 444 25.88 25.35 -3.67
N ARG A 445 26.82 24.66 -3.03
CA ARG A 445 27.82 25.25 -2.12
C ARG A 445 29.21 24.76 -2.49
N ALA A 446 30.21 25.70 -2.40
CA ALA A 446 31.61 25.39 -2.54
C ALA A 446 32.21 24.73 -1.28
#